data_b3f6efe10c60f54df27fea0398a8188a
#
_entry.id   b3f6efe10c60f54df27fea0398a8188a
#
_cell.length_a   1.000
_cell.length_b   1.000
_cell.length_c   1.000
_cell.angle_alpha   90.00
_cell.angle_beta   90.00
_cell.angle_gamma   90.00
#
_symmetry.space_group_name_H-M   'P 1'
#
loop_
_entity.id
_entity.type
_entity.pdbx_description
1 polymer ?
#
loop_
_entity_poly.entity_id
_entity_poly.type
_entity_poly.pdbx_seq_one_letter_code
_entity_poly.pdbx_strand_id
1 'polypeptide(L)'
;PTGHYEWVSAPFGLTATPSAFQRLMTFVLRDHIQAGYCVVYIDDVCIFTKTDDPGEHLAKVEAVLASLAEHELLAKGKKCEFFRSEMEFLGFMVSADGVAPVPGKVEAIRQVPPPETVSQLRSFLGMANFFRSHLPAFSEVSAPLTDLLRHTTGGRQRLQWTLECDQAFQLVKDMLTSAPLLRHFDPGLRTAVH
;
A
#
# COMPACT_ATOMS: atom_id res chain seq x y z
N PRO A 1 26.84 -29.37 20.68
CA PRO A 1 26.75 -28.78 19.32
C PRO A 1 28.05 -29.12 18.62
N THR A 2 27.94 -29.83 17.49
CA THR A 2 29.07 -30.45 16.81
C THR A 2 29.51 -29.69 15.56
N GLY A 3 29.10 -28.42 15.38
CA GLY A 3 29.50 -27.64 14.23
C GLY A 3 28.92 -26.22 14.17
N HIS A 4 29.43 -25.44 13.26
CA HIS A 4 28.86 -24.18 12.81
C HIS A 4 28.00 -24.45 11.58
N TYR A 5 26.80 -23.87 11.56
CA TYR A 5 25.85 -24.04 10.47
C TYR A 5 25.50 -22.67 9.92
N GLU A 6 25.36 -22.56 8.60
CA GLU A 6 24.90 -21.36 7.92
C GLU A 6 23.69 -21.69 7.02
N TRP A 7 22.89 -20.66 6.74
CA TRP A 7 21.76 -20.81 5.84
C TRP A 7 22.21 -20.74 4.40
N VAL A 8 21.88 -21.78 3.61
CA VAL A 8 22.15 -21.81 2.17
C VAL A 8 21.18 -20.94 1.38
N SER A 9 19.99 -20.71 1.93
CA SER A 9 18.98 -19.79 1.37
C SER A 9 18.51 -18.83 2.43
N ALA A 10 18.03 -17.63 2.04
CA ALA A 10 17.58 -16.61 2.95
C ALA A 10 16.32 -17.07 3.72
N PRO A 11 16.40 -17.27 5.05
CA PRO A 11 15.23 -17.67 5.84
C PRO A 11 14.31 -16.50 6.10
N PHE A 12 13.05 -16.82 6.40
CA PHE A 12 12.09 -15.81 6.86
C PHE A 12 12.52 -15.20 8.20
N GLY A 13 12.23 -13.90 8.39
CA GLY A 13 12.48 -13.19 9.64
C GLY A 13 13.81 -12.44 9.74
N LEU A 14 14.70 -12.58 8.76
CA LEU A 14 15.88 -11.71 8.67
C LEU A 14 15.48 -10.33 8.13
N THR A 15 15.91 -9.28 8.78
CA THR A 15 15.60 -7.88 8.43
C THR A 15 16.02 -7.51 6.99
N ALA A 16 17.09 -8.10 6.48
CA ALA A 16 17.62 -7.82 5.14
C ALA A 16 16.91 -8.60 4.02
N THR A 17 16.19 -9.68 4.33
CA THR A 17 15.58 -10.57 3.31
C THR A 17 14.56 -9.85 2.40
N PRO A 18 13.60 -9.05 2.92
CA PRO A 18 12.64 -8.38 2.05
C PRO A 18 13.29 -7.42 1.05
N SER A 19 14.29 -6.65 1.49
CA SER A 19 14.99 -5.71 0.61
C SER A 19 15.90 -6.42 -0.41
N ALA A 20 16.50 -7.56 -0.04
CA ALA A 20 17.25 -8.38 -0.98
C ALA A 20 16.33 -8.99 -2.05
N PHE A 21 15.18 -9.51 -1.65
CA PHE A 21 14.19 -10.07 -2.56
C PHE A 21 13.60 -9.01 -3.48
N GLN A 22 13.29 -7.81 -2.97
CA GLN A 22 12.86 -6.67 -3.81
C GLN A 22 13.90 -6.35 -4.89
N ARG A 23 15.20 -6.32 -4.55
CA ARG A 23 16.27 -6.07 -5.55
C ARG A 23 16.32 -7.18 -6.60
N LEU A 24 16.19 -8.44 -6.20
CA LEU A 24 16.12 -9.57 -7.12
C LEU A 24 14.93 -9.43 -8.08
N MET A 25 13.74 -9.21 -7.57
CA MET A 25 12.53 -9.02 -8.38
C MET A 25 12.64 -7.83 -9.34
N THR A 26 13.20 -6.72 -8.87
CA THR A 26 13.46 -5.54 -9.72
C THR A 26 14.47 -5.84 -10.81
N PHE A 27 15.49 -6.65 -10.54
CA PHE A 27 16.47 -7.08 -11.52
C PHE A 27 15.84 -8.01 -12.56
N VAL A 28 15.14 -9.05 -12.15
CA VAL A 28 14.48 -10.03 -13.01
C VAL A 28 13.44 -9.39 -13.94
N LEU A 29 12.66 -8.45 -13.41
CA LEU A 29 11.56 -7.81 -14.13
C LEU A 29 11.92 -6.42 -14.68
N ARG A 30 13.20 -6.06 -14.69
CA ARG A 30 13.67 -4.71 -15.06
C ARG A 30 13.13 -4.24 -16.40
N ASP A 31 13.19 -5.06 -17.42
CA ASP A 31 12.82 -4.67 -18.79
C ASP A 31 11.31 -4.43 -18.90
N HIS A 32 10.50 -5.21 -18.19
CA HIS A 32 9.05 -5.03 -18.10
C HIS A 32 8.65 -3.77 -17.31
N ILE A 33 9.40 -3.49 -16.23
CA ILE A 33 9.20 -2.27 -15.42
C ILE A 33 9.57 -1.03 -16.25
N GLN A 34 10.71 -1.05 -16.97
CA GLN A 34 11.14 0.05 -17.83
C GLN A 34 10.21 0.26 -19.02
N ALA A 35 9.63 -0.81 -19.57
CA ALA A 35 8.60 -0.74 -20.60
C ALA A 35 7.26 -0.17 -20.09
N GLY A 36 7.10 0.01 -18.76
CA GLY A 36 5.98 0.72 -18.15
C GLY A 36 4.67 -0.07 -18.09
N TYR A 37 4.72 -1.41 -18.07
CA TYR A 37 3.52 -2.25 -17.93
C TYR A 37 3.60 -3.26 -16.77
N CYS A 38 4.64 -3.18 -15.96
CA CYS A 38 4.83 -4.04 -14.80
C CYS A 38 5.28 -3.22 -13.59
N VAL A 39 4.69 -3.50 -12.43
CA VAL A 39 5.11 -2.98 -11.14
C VAL A 39 5.32 -4.15 -10.19
N VAL A 40 6.38 -4.09 -9.41
CA VAL A 40 6.72 -5.14 -8.44
C VAL A 40 6.96 -4.57 -7.05
N TYR A 41 6.39 -5.22 -6.06
CA TYR A 41 6.65 -4.93 -4.66
C TYR A 41 6.81 -6.23 -3.87
N ILE A 42 8.06 -6.56 -3.56
CA ILE A 42 8.47 -7.82 -2.93
C ILE A 42 7.96 -9.01 -3.75
N ASP A 43 6.94 -9.72 -3.31
CA ASP A 43 6.33 -10.88 -3.96
C ASP A 43 5.06 -10.55 -4.78
N ASP A 44 4.54 -9.33 -4.66
CA ASP A 44 3.40 -8.87 -5.43
C ASP A 44 3.83 -8.28 -6.77
N VAL A 45 3.30 -8.81 -7.87
CA VAL A 45 3.54 -8.35 -9.24
C VAL A 45 2.22 -7.92 -9.87
N CYS A 46 2.15 -6.68 -10.33
CA CYS A 46 1.02 -6.16 -11.07
C CYS A 46 1.42 -5.91 -12.53
N ILE A 47 0.66 -6.48 -13.48
CA ILE A 47 0.84 -6.31 -14.92
C ILE A 47 -0.39 -5.60 -15.46
N PHE A 48 -0.20 -4.54 -16.22
CA PHE A 48 -1.30 -3.73 -16.74
C PHE A 48 -1.07 -3.32 -18.19
N THR A 49 -2.17 -3.07 -18.90
CA THR A 49 -2.18 -2.58 -20.29
C THR A 49 -3.09 -1.39 -20.38
N LYS A 50 -2.80 -0.51 -21.33
CA LYS A 50 -3.63 0.68 -21.62
C LYS A 50 -4.70 0.41 -22.68
N THR A 51 -4.72 -0.79 -23.24
CA THR A 51 -5.64 -1.21 -24.28
C THR A 51 -6.61 -2.25 -23.77
N ASP A 52 -7.77 -2.32 -24.37
CA ASP A 52 -8.78 -3.35 -24.09
C ASP A 52 -8.54 -4.64 -24.89
N ASP A 53 -7.37 -4.77 -25.57
CA ASP A 53 -7.01 -5.97 -26.33
C ASP A 53 -6.49 -7.08 -25.38
N PRO A 54 -7.25 -8.17 -25.20
CA PRO A 54 -6.84 -9.28 -24.38
C PRO A 54 -5.57 -9.97 -24.89
N GLY A 55 -5.32 -9.94 -26.21
CA GLY A 55 -4.12 -10.55 -26.83
C GLY A 55 -2.85 -9.80 -26.44
N GLU A 56 -2.88 -8.46 -26.45
CA GLU A 56 -1.76 -7.65 -25.99
C GLU A 56 -1.49 -7.88 -24.48
N HIS A 57 -2.56 -7.95 -23.67
CA HIS A 57 -2.41 -8.22 -22.24
C HIS A 57 -1.80 -9.60 -21.99
N LEU A 58 -2.30 -10.64 -22.67
CA LEU A 58 -1.78 -12.00 -22.55
C LEU A 58 -0.30 -12.08 -22.91
N ALA A 59 0.12 -11.47 -24.00
CA ALA A 59 1.52 -11.46 -24.43
C ALA A 59 2.45 -10.84 -23.36
N LYS A 60 2.01 -9.77 -22.67
CA LYS A 60 2.77 -9.17 -21.57
C LYS A 60 2.83 -10.06 -20.34
N VAL A 61 1.73 -10.73 -20.01
CA VAL A 61 1.67 -11.71 -18.90
C VAL A 61 2.62 -12.88 -19.18
N GLU A 62 2.59 -13.43 -20.39
CA GLU A 62 3.49 -14.53 -20.80
C GLU A 62 4.96 -14.10 -20.73
N ALA A 63 5.30 -12.91 -21.20
CA ALA A 63 6.66 -12.39 -21.14
C ALA A 63 7.17 -12.25 -19.68
N VAL A 64 6.34 -11.72 -18.77
CA VAL A 64 6.70 -11.62 -17.35
C VAL A 64 6.86 -12.99 -16.71
N LEU A 65 5.94 -13.94 -16.99
CA LEU A 65 6.04 -15.29 -16.47
C LEU A 65 7.27 -16.05 -17.00
N ALA A 66 7.64 -15.82 -18.26
CA ALA A 66 8.86 -16.36 -18.86
C ALA A 66 10.11 -15.84 -18.14
N SER A 67 10.21 -14.52 -17.90
CA SER A 67 11.34 -13.93 -17.18
C SER A 67 11.45 -14.46 -15.74
N LEU A 68 10.34 -14.69 -15.05
CA LEU A 68 10.34 -15.32 -13.73
C LEU A 68 10.85 -16.76 -13.81
N ALA A 69 10.38 -17.55 -14.80
CA ALA A 69 10.76 -18.95 -14.98
C ALA A 69 12.25 -19.11 -15.32
N GLU A 70 12.83 -18.23 -16.15
CA GLU A 70 14.26 -18.19 -16.46
C GLU A 70 15.15 -18.03 -15.22
N HIS A 71 14.61 -17.40 -14.17
CA HIS A 71 15.30 -17.19 -12.90
C HIS A 71 14.82 -18.13 -11.79
N GLU A 72 14.18 -19.24 -12.15
CA GLU A 72 13.65 -20.25 -11.23
C GLU A 72 12.63 -19.72 -10.21
N LEU A 73 11.98 -18.60 -10.52
CA LEU A 73 10.91 -18.02 -9.71
C LEU A 73 9.55 -18.50 -10.21
N LEU A 74 8.75 -19.04 -9.30
CA LEU A 74 7.46 -19.63 -9.64
C LEU A 74 6.30 -18.82 -9.09
N ALA A 75 5.37 -18.43 -9.97
CA ALA A 75 4.10 -17.86 -9.57
C ALA A 75 3.13 -18.98 -9.13
N LYS A 76 2.43 -18.75 -8.00
CA LYS A 76 1.41 -19.68 -7.53
C LYS A 76 0.08 -19.38 -8.23
N GLY A 77 -0.26 -20.16 -9.28
CA GLY A 77 -1.43 -19.93 -10.13
C GLY A 77 -2.76 -19.74 -9.39
N LYS A 78 -2.98 -20.45 -8.26
CA LYS A 78 -4.18 -20.28 -7.42
C LYS A 78 -4.30 -18.91 -6.73
N LYS A 79 -3.19 -18.13 -6.67
CA LYS A 79 -3.14 -16.78 -6.12
C LYS A 79 -3.07 -15.71 -7.20
N CYS A 80 -2.94 -16.12 -8.46
CA CYS A 80 -2.92 -15.19 -9.58
C CYS A 80 -4.32 -14.82 -10.01
N GLU A 81 -4.55 -13.54 -10.21
CA GLU A 81 -5.77 -13.01 -10.79
C GLU A 81 -5.46 -12.46 -12.18
N PHE A 82 -6.16 -12.92 -13.20
CA PHE A 82 -5.92 -12.53 -14.57
C PHE A 82 -7.14 -11.81 -15.17
N PHE A 83 -6.90 -10.92 -16.14
CA PHE A 83 -7.93 -10.21 -16.90
C PHE A 83 -8.96 -9.49 -16.01
N ARG A 84 -8.47 -8.81 -14.97
CA ARG A 84 -9.31 -7.98 -14.11
C ARG A 84 -9.32 -6.54 -14.60
N SER A 85 -10.50 -5.91 -14.65
CA SER A 85 -10.65 -4.48 -14.90
C SER A 85 -10.22 -3.62 -13.70
N GLU A 86 -10.28 -4.21 -12.50
CA GLU A 86 -9.81 -3.63 -11.25
C GLU A 86 -9.25 -4.74 -10.34
N MET A 87 -8.29 -4.38 -9.48
CA MET A 87 -7.69 -5.33 -8.54
C MET A 87 -7.19 -4.64 -7.28
N GLU A 88 -7.18 -5.38 -6.17
CA GLU A 88 -6.48 -4.92 -4.97
C GLU A 88 -4.96 -5.10 -5.14
N PHE A 89 -4.21 -4.00 -5.02
CA PHE A 89 -2.75 -4.01 -5.03
C PHE A 89 -2.22 -3.14 -3.90
N LEU A 90 -1.38 -3.70 -3.04
CA LEU A 90 -0.78 -3.02 -1.88
C LEU A 90 -1.79 -2.31 -0.97
N GLY A 91 -3.01 -2.82 -0.87
CA GLY A 91 -4.05 -2.26 -0.01
C GLY A 91 -4.85 -1.13 -0.63
N PHE A 92 -4.73 -0.92 -1.93
CA PHE A 92 -5.55 -0.02 -2.72
C PHE A 92 -6.27 -0.78 -3.82
N MET A 93 -7.43 -0.29 -4.22
CA MET A 93 -8.10 -0.71 -5.44
C MET A 93 -7.53 0.07 -6.61
N VAL A 94 -6.94 -0.64 -7.58
CA VAL A 94 -6.34 -0.07 -8.79
C VAL A 94 -7.23 -0.41 -9.98
N SER A 95 -7.56 0.58 -10.79
CA SER A 95 -8.37 0.45 -12.01
C SER A 95 -7.83 1.33 -13.13
N ALA A 96 -8.47 1.32 -14.30
CA ALA A 96 -8.15 2.24 -15.39
C ALA A 96 -8.38 3.71 -15.01
N ASP A 97 -9.35 4.00 -14.13
CA ASP A 97 -9.71 5.35 -13.70
C ASP A 97 -8.73 5.93 -12.66
N GLY A 98 -8.02 5.05 -11.94
CA GLY A 98 -7.08 5.48 -10.92
C GLY A 98 -6.94 4.52 -9.74
N VAL A 99 -6.57 5.09 -8.60
CA VAL A 99 -6.29 4.36 -7.34
C VAL A 99 -7.22 4.88 -6.25
N ALA A 100 -7.91 3.97 -5.56
CA ALA A 100 -8.83 4.26 -4.47
C ALA A 100 -8.55 3.37 -3.24
N PRO A 101 -8.92 3.80 -2.03
CA PRO A 101 -8.93 2.91 -0.88
C PRO A 101 -9.86 1.71 -1.08
N VAL A 102 -9.48 0.53 -0.57
CA VAL A 102 -10.33 -0.67 -0.62
C VAL A 102 -11.58 -0.44 0.22
N PRO A 103 -12.79 -0.65 -0.33
CA PRO A 103 -14.06 -0.36 0.38
C PRO A 103 -14.19 -1.03 1.74
N GLY A 104 -13.76 -2.30 1.87
CA GLY A 104 -13.79 -3.01 3.15
C GLY A 104 -12.87 -2.40 4.22
N LYS A 105 -11.74 -1.82 3.82
CA LYS A 105 -10.84 -1.11 4.74
C LYS A 105 -11.43 0.22 5.20
N VAL A 106 -12.09 0.93 4.29
CA VAL A 106 -12.79 2.19 4.60
C VAL A 106 -13.92 1.95 5.60
N GLU A 107 -14.71 0.90 5.42
CA GLU A 107 -15.78 0.56 6.35
C GLU A 107 -15.24 0.16 7.74
N ALA A 108 -14.15 -0.60 7.78
CA ALA A 108 -13.49 -0.91 9.05
C ALA A 108 -13.04 0.36 9.80
N ILE A 109 -12.53 1.37 9.09
CA ILE A 109 -12.14 2.66 9.68
C ILE A 109 -13.38 3.40 10.23
N ARG A 110 -14.49 3.39 9.50
CA ARG A 110 -15.74 4.01 9.94
C ARG A 110 -16.20 3.49 11.30
N GLN A 111 -15.98 2.21 11.57
CA GLN A 111 -16.40 1.54 12.80
C GLN A 111 -15.41 1.68 13.96
N VAL A 112 -14.21 2.26 13.75
CA VAL A 112 -13.23 2.48 14.82
C VAL A 112 -13.82 3.41 15.89
N PRO A 113 -13.88 2.98 17.17
CA PRO A 113 -14.31 3.85 18.26
C PRO A 113 -13.24 4.89 18.60
N PRO A 114 -13.58 5.98 19.31
CA PRO A 114 -12.60 6.93 19.79
C PRO A 114 -11.50 6.24 20.61
N PRO A 115 -10.21 6.57 20.36
CA PRO A 115 -9.10 5.98 21.08
C PRO A 115 -9.11 6.36 22.56
N GLU A 116 -8.94 5.39 23.44
CA GLU A 116 -8.82 5.61 24.92
C GLU A 116 -7.35 5.70 25.35
N THR A 117 -6.44 5.12 24.59
CA THR A 117 -5.02 5.00 24.93
C THR A 117 -4.12 5.56 23.84
N VAL A 118 -2.91 5.97 24.21
CA VAL A 118 -1.85 6.41 23.30
C VAL A 118 -1.57 5.38 22.19
N SER A 119 -1.59 4.10 22.54
CA SER A 119 -1.35 3.02 21.56
C SER A 119 -2.47 2.96 20.50
N GLN A 120 -3.72 3.06 20.92
CA GLN A 120 -4.87 3.08 20.01
C GLN A 120 -4.84 4.31 19.10
N LEU A 121 -4.52 5.50 19.65
CA LEU A 121 -4.40 6.73 18.86
C LEU A 121 -3.27 6.64 17.83
N ARG A 122 -2.10 6.10 18.21
CA ARG A 122 -1.01 5.84 17.27
C ARG A 122 -1.41 4.87 16.15
N SER A 123 -2.13 3.82 16.50
CA SER A 123 -2.64 2.85 15.52
C SER A 123 -3.62 3.50 14.54
N PHE A 124 -4.54 4.32 15.04
CA PHE A 124 -5.49 5.08 14.20
C PHE A 124 -4.77 6.05 13.26
N LEU A 125 -3.87 6.89 13.79
CA LEU A 125 -3.11 7.83 12.98
C LEU A 125 -2.18 7.13 11.98
N GLY A 126 -1.58 6.00 12.35
CA GLY A 126 -0.78 5.17 11.44
C GLY A 126 -1.62 4.63 10.27
N MET A 127 -2.82 4.15 10.57
CA MET A 127 -3.77 3.68 9.57
C MET A 127 -4.25 4.84 8.66
N ALA A 128 -4.61 5.98 9.22
CA ALA A 128 -5.02 7.15 8.44
C ALA A 128 -3.87 7.69 7.56
N ASN A 129 -2.63 7.69 8.08
CA ASN A 129 -1.45 8.12 7.33
C ASN A 129 -1.13 7.22 6.13
N PHE A 130 -1.54 5.97 6.14
CA PHE A 130 -1.43 5.08 4.98
C PHE A 130 -2.22 5.61 3.78
N PHE A 131 -3.35 6.27 4.03
CA PHE A 131 -4.20 6.88 3.00
C PHE A 131 -3.93 8.39 2.81
N ARG A 132 -2.82 8.91 3.33
CA ARG A 132 -2.53 10.36 3.35
C ARG A 132 -2.62 11.03 1.99
N SER A 133 -2.22 10.35 0.91
CA SER A 133 -2.30 10.87 -0.46
C SER A 133 -3.73 11.16 -0.93
N HIS A 134 -4.73 10.51 -0.30
CA HIS A 134 -6.15 10.70 -0.59
C HIS A 134 -6.81 11.73 0.34
N LEU A 135 -6.07 12.29 1.32
CA LEU A 135 -6.59 13.16 2.37
C LEU A 135 -6.01 14.56 2.24
N PRO A 136 -6.70 15.52 1.61
CA PRO A 136 -6.23 16.90 1.53
C PRO A 136 -6.08 17.50 2.93
N ALA A 137 -5.03 18.29 3.15
CA ALA A 137 -4.74 18.96 4.42
C ALA A 137 -4.70 18.02 5.66
N PHE A 138 -4.39 16.72 5.47
CA PHE A 138 -4.40 15.72 6.56
C PHE A 138 -3.58 16.14 7.78
N SER A 139 -2.44 16.81 7.58
CA SER A 139 -1.57 17.26 8.68
C SER A 139 -2.23 18.31 9.56
N GLU A 140 -3.00 19.23 8.97
CA GLU A 140 -3.72 20.28 9.69
C GLU A 140 -4.90 19.68 10.45
N VAL A 141 -5.68 18.83 9.78
CA VAL A 141 -6.85 18.16 10.37
C VAL A 141 -6.45 17.25 11.54
N SER A 142 -5.35 16.54 11.42
CA SER A 142 -4.87 15.61 12.46
C SER A 142 -4.01 16.27 13.55
N ALA A 143 -3.73 17.57 13.46
CA ALA A 143 -2.88 18.28 14.43
C ALA A 143 -3.32 18.11 15.89
N PRO A 144 -4.61 18.27 16.28
CA PRO A 144 -5.03 18.09 17.68
C PRO A 144 -4.76 16.68 18.21
N LEU A 145 -4.91 15.66 17.35
CA LEU A 145 -4.64 14.27 17.71
C LEU A 145 -3.13 14.00 17.83
N THR A 146 -2.33 14.62 16.98
CA THR A 146 -0.86 14.48 16.99
C THR A 146 -0.27 15.19 18.21
N ASP A 147 -0.78 16.35 18.57
CA ASP A 147 -0.33 17.11 19.74
C ASP A 147 -0.65 16.37 21.03
N LEU A 148 -1.80 15.70 21.11
CA LEU A 148 -2.13 14.84 22.24
C LEU A 148 -1.09 13.73 22.44
N LEU A 149 -0.50 13.20 21.38
CA LEU A 149 0.60 12.21 21.46
C LEU A 149 1.91 12.82 21.97
N ARG A 150 2.20 14.09 21.66
CA ARG A 150 3.43 14.76 22.10
C ARG A 150 3.45 15.02 23.60
N HIS A 151 2.29 15.29 24.18
CA HIS A 151 2.14 15.62 25.60
C HIS A 151 1.88 14.39 26.49
N THR A 152 1.77 13.20 25.89
CA THR A 152 1.46 11.99 26.66
C THR A 152 2.57 10.96 26.50
N THR A 153 3.30 10.68 27.58
CA THR A 153 4.37 9.66 27.62
C THR A 153 3.84 8.35 28.15
N GLY A 154 3.98 7.25 27.38
CA GLY A 154 3.59 5.90 27.77
C GLY A 154 2.40 5.33 26.99
N GLY A 155 2.58 4.13 26.41
CA GLY A 155 1.61 3.53 25.47
C GLY A 155 0.28 3.11 26.09
N ARG A 156 0.22 2.87 27.40
CA ARG A 156 -1.00 2.47 28.13
C ARG A 156 -1.65 3.63 28.91
N GLN A 157 -1.08 4.83 28.83
CA GLN A 157 -1.63 5.98 29.51
C GLN A 157 -2.96 6.38 28.84
N ARG A 158 -3.94 6.73 29.69
CA ARG A 158 -5.24 7.22 29.24
C ARG A 158 -5.09 8.61 28.64
N LEU A 159 -5.74 8.83 27.52
CA LEU A 159 -5.73 10.10 26.80
C LEU A 159 -6.63 11.13 27.50
N GLN A 160 -6.18 12.39 27.54
CA GLN A 160 -7.06 13.52 27.90
C GLN A 160 -7.80 13.98 26.64
N TRP A 161 -8.88 13.27 26.31
CA TRP A 161 -9.64 13.50 25.09
C TRP A 161 -10.43 14.80 25.20
N THR A 162 -10.18 15.75 24.29
CA THR A 162 -10.85 17.04 24.23
C THR A 162 -11.90 17.07 23.13
N LEU A 163 -12.77 18.08 23.13
CA LEU A 163 -13.73 18.28 22.05
C LEU A 163 -13.05 18.48 20.69
N GLU A 164 -11.92 19.20 20.67
CA GLU A 164 -11.12 19.39 19.46
C GLU A 164 -10.56 18.07 18.92
N CYS A 165 -10.12 17.17 19.79
CA CYS A 165 -9.69 15.83 19.40
C CYS A 165 -10.85 15.02 18.82
N ASP A 166 -12.04 15.14 19.39
CA ASP A 166 -13.22 14.43 18.89
C ASP A 166 -13.61 14.91 17.50
N GLN A 167 -13.63 16.23 17.29
CA GLN A 167 -13.88 16.85 15.99
C GLN A 167 -12.84 16.43 14.95
N ALA A 168 -11.54 16.48 15.29
CA ALA A 168 -10.47 16.06 14.42
C ALA A 168 -10.57 14.56 14.06
N PHE A 169 -10.88 13.72 15.05
CA PHE A 169 -11.06 12.29 14.85
C PHE A 169 -12.22 12.00 13.89
N GLN A 170 -13.37 12.63 14.10
CA GLN A 170 -14.53 12.45 13.23
C GLN A 170 -14.25 12.98 11.83
N LEU A 171 -13.61 14.15 11.69
CA LEU A 171 -13.27 14.71 10.40
C LEU A 171 -12.30 13.82 9.60
N VAL A 172 -11.28 13.24 10.26
CA VAL A 172 -10.38 12.26 9.61
C VAL A 172 -11.15 11.03 9.14
N LYS A 173 -12.10 10.52 9.93
CA LYS A 173 -12.96 9.40 9.53
C LYS A 173 -13.81 9.76 8.31
N ASP A 174 -14.43 10.92 8.31
CA ASP A 174 -15.27 11.39 7.20
C ASP A 174 -14.45 11.57 5.93
N MET A 175 -13.25 12.15 6.03
CA MET A 175 -12.32 12.27 4.91
C MET A 175 -11.92 10.90 4.34
N LEU A 176 -11.62 9.91 5.19
CA LEU A 176 -11.27 8.55 4.78
C LEU A 176 -12.44 7.83 4.10
N THR A 177 -13.67 8.06 4.58
CA THR A 177 -14.86 7.42 4.02
C THR A 177 -15.35 8.08 2.74
N SER A 178 -14.97 9.34 2.49
CA SER A 178 -15.23 10.10 1.26
C SER A 178 -13.98 10.25 0.38
N ALA A 179 -12.92 9.49 0.67
CA ALA A 179 -11.63 9.61 -0.01
C ALA A 179 -11.81 9.52 -1.54
N PRO A 180 -11.32 10.52 -2.28
CA PRO A 180 -11.50 10.55 -3.72
C PRO A 180 -10.63 9.49 -4.41
N LEU A 181 -11.08 9.04 -5.58
CA LEU A 181 -10.25 8.30 -6.52
C LEU A 181 -9.10 9.23 -6.97
N LEU A 182 -7.86 8.79 -6.78
CA LEU A 182 -6.69 9.46 -7.32
C LEU A 182 -6.48 9.00 -8.76
N ARG A 183 -6.62 9.90 -9.71
CA ARG A 183 -6.34 9.61 -11.12
C ARG A 183 -4.86 9.28 -11.32
N HIS A 184 -4.58 8.42 -12.28
CA HIS A 184 -3.21 8.17 -12.70
C HIS A 184 -2.55 9.45 -13.21
N PHE A 185 -1.25 9.59 -12.94
CA PHE A 185 -0.48 10.73 -13.43
C PHE A 185 -0.46 10.73 -14.97
N ASP A 186 -0.88 11.84 -15.54
CA ASP A 186 -0.84 12.09 -17.00
C ASP A 186 0.18 13.22 -17.27
N PRO A 187 1.33 12.91 -17.87
CA PRO A 187 2.35 13.91 -18.19
C PRO A 187 1.89 14.94 -19.23
N GLY A 188 0.80 14.67 -19.96
CA GLY A 188 0.18 15.60 -20.92
C GLY A 188 -0.66 16.69 -20.26
N LEU A 189 -1.00 16.51 -18.97
CA LEU A 189 -1.77 17.49 -18.21
C LEU A 189 -0.85 18.48 -17.46
N ARG A 190 -1.35 19.71 -17.33
CA ARG A 190 -0.66 20.73 -16.53
C ARG A 190 -0.61 20.29 -15.07
N THR A 191 0.60 20.05 -14.55
CA THR A 191 0.82 19.63 -13.16
C THR A 191 1.38 20.81 -12.36
N ALA A 192 0.74 21.13 -11.24
CA ALA A 192 1.26 22.07 -10.25
C ALA A 192 1.85 21.29 -9.07
N VAL A 193 3.07 21.64 -8.67
CA VAL A 193 3.71 21.11 -7.46
C VAL A 193 3.52 22.17 -6.36
N HIS A 194 2.90 21.79 -5.26
CA HIS A 194 2.68 22.62 -4.08
C HIS A 194 3.58 22.20 -2.93
#